data_db7b85d46176bb434c7097af40e756e8
#
_entry.id   db7b85d46176bb434c7097af40e756e8
#
_cell.length_a   1.000
_cell.length_b   1.000
_cell.length_c   1.000
_cell.angle_alpha   90.00
_cell.angle_beta   90.00
_cell.angle_gamma   90.00
#
_symmetry.space_group_name_H-M   'P 1'
#
loop_
_entity.id
_entity.type
_entity.pdbx_description
1 polymer ?
#
loop_
_entity_poly.entity_id
_entity_poly.type
_entity_poly.pdbx_seq_one_letter_code
_entity_poly.pdbx_strand_id
1 'polypeptide(L)'
;QVFLDHFFDRSDLTDSLKGVYDIERLASRVSFGKTNPKDLLQLATTLSSVPRIRAILEGMEQPALAYLIVQLDGIPELESLISAAIAPEAPHVITEGGIIRTGFDETLDKYRRVLREGTSWIAEIEAKERENSGISTLKIDYNKKDGYYFHVTNSQLGNVPAHFFRKATLKNSERFVTEELARIEGDMLEAREKSANLEYEIFMRIREEVSKYIQRLQA
;
A
#
# COMPACT_ATOMS: atom_id res chain seq x y z
N GLN A 1 -18.13 -22.82 35.16
CA GLN A 1 -18.41 -22.17 36.44
C GLN A 1 -17.64 -20.85 36.54
N VAL A 2 -16.29 -20.81 36.36
CA VAL A 2 -15.45 -19.60 36.51
C VAL A 2 -16.02 -18.37 35.80
N PHE A 3 -16.36 -18.48 34.53
CA PHE A 3 -16.90 -17.36 33.73
C PHE A 3 -18.34 -16.96 34.13
N LEU A 4 -19.05 -17.76 34.87
CA LEU A 4 -20.38 -17.40 35.39
C LEU A 4 -20.27 -16.47 36.58
N ASP A 5 -19.24 -16.64 37.39
CA ASP A 5 -19.03 -15.89 38.62
C ASP A 5 -18.32 -14.54 38.37
N HIS A 6 -17.67 -14.38 37.20
CA HIS A 6 -16.94 -13.20 36.74
C HIS A 6 -17.66 -12.48 35.59
N PHE A 7 -18.81 -11.88 35.87
CA PHE A 7 -19.68 -11.28 34.82
C PHE A 7 -18.99 -10.16 34.02
N PHE A 8 -18.30 -9.24 34.70
CA PHE A 8 -17.64 -8.09 34.04
C PHE A 8 -16.44 -8.56 33.23
N ASP A 9 -15.58 -9.38 33.80
CA ASP A 9 -14.41 -9.95 33.12
C ASP A 9 -14.83 -10.76 31.88
N ARG A 10 -15.91 -11.52 31.97
CA ARG A 10 -16.48 -12.25 30.85
C ARG A 10 -16.96 -11.31 29.74
N SER A 11 -17.60 -10.18 30.10
CA SER A 11 -18.01 -9.17 29.11
C SER A 11 -16.80 -8.57 28.40
N ASP A 12 -15.79 -8.16 29.14
CA ASP A 12 -14.56 -7.58 28.62
C ASP A 12 -13.78 -8.56 27.74
N LEU A 13 -13.75 -9.84 28.16
CA LEU A 13 -13.17 -10.93 27.37
C LEU A 13 -13.93 -11.13 26.05
N THR A 14 -15.26 -11.15 26.11
CA THR A 14 -16.10 -11.30 24.90
C THR A 14 -15.86 -10.14 23.93
N ASP A 15 -15.75 -8.91 24.43
CA ASP A 15 -15.47 -7.76 23.58
C ASP A 15 -14.05 -7.81 22.99
N SER A 16 -13.08 -8.25 23.76
CA SER A 16 -11.70 -8.43 23.28
C SER A 16 -11.59 -9.51 22.21
N LEU A 17 -12.39 -10.57 22.27
CA LEU A 17 -12.41 -11.66 21.31
C LEU A 17 -13.09 -11.29 19.98
N LYS A 18 -13.91 -10.24 19.92
CA LYS A 18 -14.54 -9.80 18.66
C LYS A 18 -13.53 -9.39 17.58
N GLY A 19 -12.35 -8.94 17.99
CA GLY A 19 -11.26 -8.56 17.08
C GLY A 19 -10.32 -9.71 16.71
N VAL A 20 -10.53 -10.91 17.24
CA VAL A 20 -9.67 -12.07 17.01
C VAL A 20 -10.13 -12.82 15.78
N TYR A 21 -9.23 -12.97 14.80
CA TYR A 21 -9.46 -13.75 13.59
C TYR A 21 -9.00 -15.20 13.78
N ASP A 22 -9.44 -16.06 12.89
CA ASP A 22 -9.08 -17.48 12.85
C ASP A 22 -7.58 -17.66 12.55
N ILE A 23 -6.77 -17.84 13.61
CA ILE A 23 -5.31 -17.99 13.54
C ILE A 23 -4.93 -19.26 12.79
N GLU A 24 -5.62 -20.38 12.98
CA GLU A 24 -5.31 -21.64 12.29
C GLU A 24 -5.43 -21.47 10.77
N ARG A 25 -6.50 -20.82 10.32
CA ARG A 25 -6.70 -20.51 8.91
C ARG A 25 -5.60 -19.57 8.38
N LEU A 26 -5.26 -18.53 9.14
CA LEU A 26 -4.20 -17.58 8.75
C LEU A 26 -2.83 -18.27 8.71
N ALA A 27 -2.46 -19.04 9.71
CA ALA A 27 -1.22 -19.83 9.75
C ALA A 27 -1.13 -20.83 8.58
N SER A 28 -2.23 -21.51 8.25
CA SER A 28 -2.31 -22.38 7.09
C SER A 28 -2.05 -21.63 5.79
N ARG A 29 -2.63 -20.43 5.61
CA ARG A 29 -2.37 -19.60 4.42
C ARG A 29 -0.91 -19.17 4.32
N VAL A 30 -0.28 -18.86 5.45
CA VAL A 30 1.17 -18.57 5.52
C VAL A 30 1.96 -19.79 5.07
N SER A 31 1.70 -20.96 5.63
CA SER A 31 2.38 -22.23 5.29
C SER A 31 2.32 -22.58 3.80
N PHE A 32 1.16 -22.32 3.16
CA PHE A 32 0.97 -22.58 1.73
C PHE A 32 1.43 -21.43 0.83
N GLY A 33 2.02 -20.37 1.37
CA GLY A 33 2.45 -19.21 0.60
C GLY A 33 1.30 -18.45 -0.09
N LYS A 34 0.07 -18.56 0.41
CA LYS A 34 -1.15 -17.95 -0.14
C LYS A 34 -1.62 -16.72 0.65
N THR A 35 -0.80 -16.25 1.57
CA THR A 35 -1.10 -15.09 2.40
C THR A 35 -1.11 -13.82 1.56
N ASN A 36 -2.15 -13.03 1.71
CA ASN A 36 -2.27 -11.70 1.13
C ASN A 36 -2.03 -10.60 2.20
N PRO A 37 -1.94 -9.30 1.82
CA PRO A 37 -1.70 -8.23 2.78
C PRO A 37 -2.76 -8.12 3.87
N LYS A 38 -4.03 -8.36 3.56
CA LYS A 38 -5.11 -8.32 4.57
C LYS A 38 -5.06 -9.49 5.55
N ASP A 39 -4.62 -10.67 5.10
CA ASP A 39 -4.39 -11.79 6.02
C ASP A 39 -3.32 -11.43 7.06
N LEU A 40 -2.24 -10.73 6.65
CA LEU A 40 -1.21 -10.26 7.58
C LEU A 40 -1.76 -9.22 8.56
N LEU A 41 -2.57 -8.25 8.09
CA LEU A 41 -3.21 -7.28 8.97
C LEU A 41 -4.15 -7.95 9.98
N GLN A 42 -4.93 -8.95 9.55
CA GLN A 42 -5.78 -9.72 10.44
C GLN A 42 -4.95 -10.47 11.49
N LEU A 43 -3.80 -11.03 11.09
CA LEU A 43 -2.87 -11.69 12.00
C LEU A 43 -2.33 -10.69 13.04
N ALA A 44 -1.83 -9.52 12.62
CA ALA A 44 -1.33 -8.50 13.52
C ALA A 44 -2.41 -8.01 14.49
N THR A 45 -3.64 -7.77 14.01
CA THR A 45 -4.79 -7.40 14.85
C THR A 45 -5.07 -8.45 15.91
N THR A 46 -5.03 -9.72 15.55
CA THR A 46 -5.24 -10.83 16.48
C THR A 46 -4.13 -10.88 17.54
N LEU A 47 -2.87 -10.81 17.13
CA LEU A 47 -1.72 -10.84 18.03
C LEU A 47 -1.73 -9.64 18.99
N SER A 48 -2.10 -8.45 18.52
CA SER A 48 -2.22 -7.24 19.37
C SER A 48 -3.31 -7.35 20.44
N SER A 49 -4.30 -8.23 20.25
CA SER A 49 -5.37 -8.47 21.23
C SER A 49 -4.94 -9.40 22.38
N VAL A 50 -3.92 -10.24 22.17
CA VAL A 50 -3.49 -11.27 23.12
C VAL A 50 -3.07 -10.71 24.48
N PRO A 51 -2.28 -9.62 24.59
CA PRO A 51 -1.89 -9.07 25.88
C PRO A 51 -3.09 -8.65 26.74
N ARG A 52 -4.13 -8.06 26.10
CA ARG A 52 -5.37 -7.68 26.82
C ARG A 52 -6.16 -8.89 27.27
N ILE A 53 -6.32 -9.89 26.42
CA ILE A 53 -6.99 -11.16 26.74
C ILE A 53 -6.28 -11.81 27.91
N ARG A 54 -4.96 -11.90 27.87
CA ARG A 54 -4.13 -12.44 28.93
C ARG A 54 -4.32 -11.70 30.27
N ALA A 55 -4.27 -10.36 30.25
CA ALA A 55 -4.48 -9.54 31.44
C ALA A 55 -5.85 -9.76 32.09
N ILE A 56 -6.92 -9.90 31.29
CA ILE A 56 -8.26 -10.21 31.81
C ILE A 56 -8.29 -11.56 32.48
N LEU A 57 -7.71 -12.60 31.87
CA LEU A 57 -7.66 -13.96 32.42
C LEU A 57 -6.81 -14.03 33.70
N GLU A 58 -5.68 -13.32 33.75
CA GLU A 58 -4.84 -13.21 34.94
C GLU A 58 -5.59 -12.53 36.09
N GLY A 59 -6.36 -11.46 35.78
CA GLY A 59 -7.16 -10.72 36.78
C GLY A 59 -8.29 -11.55 37.42
N MET A 60 -8.73 -12.64 36.77
CA MET A 60 -9.71 -13.55 37.37
C MET A 60 -9.14 -14.41 38.51
N GLU A 61 -7.82 -14.48 38.64
CA GLU A 61 -7.08 -15.24 39.67
C GLU A 61 -7.53 -16.70 39.85
N GLN A 62 -7.88 -17.35 38.73
CA GLN A 62 -8.40 -18.71 38.71
C GLN A 62 -7.34 -19.75 38.33
N PRO A 63 -6.96 -20.69 39.21
CA PRO A 63 -5.96 -21.71 38.88
C PRO A 63 -6.30 -22.55 37.63
N ALA A 64 -7.59 -22.74 37.35
CA ALA A 64 -8.06 -23.47 36.18
C ALA A 64 -7.67 -22.76 34.84
N LEU A 65 -7.37 -21.46 34.86
CA LEU A 65 -6.97 -20.67 33.67
C LEU A 65 -5.45 -20.63 33.50
N ALA A 66 -4.66 -21.07 34.48
CA ALA A 66 -3.20 -20.93 34.45
C ALA A 66 -2.57 -21.58 33.20
N TYR A 67 -3.06 -22.73 32.77
CA TYR A 67 -2.59 -23.40 31.56
C TYR A 67 -2.86 -22.57 30.29
N LEU A 68 -4.07 -22.01 30.15
CA LEU A 68 -4.43 -21.17 29.02
C LEU A 68 -3.60 -19.89 28.99
N ILE A 69 -3.38 -19.25 30.13
CA ILE A 69 -2.59 -18.02 30.25
C ILE A 69 -1.15 -18.24 29.76
N VAL A 70 -0.55 -19.37 30.12
CA VAL A 70 0.82 -19.72 29.68
C VAL A 70 0.91 -19.96 28.18
N GLN A 71 -0.15 -20.48 27.55
CA GLN A 71 -0.20 -20.74 26.12
C GLN A 71 -0.44 -19.47 25.26
N LEU A 72 -0.95 -18.40 25.88
CA LEU A 72 -1.22 -17.15 25.15
C LEU A 72 0.09 -16.41 24.84
N ASP A 73 0.56 -16.54 23.59
CA ASP A 73 1.73 -15.83 23.07
C ASP A 73 1.29 -14.80 22.00
N GLY A 74 1.44 -13.53 22.35
CA GLY A 74 1.10 -12.42 21.44
C GLY A 74 2.15 -12.16 20.37
N ILE A 75 3.27 -12.87 20.38
CA ILE A 75 4.40 -12.75 19.43
C ILE A 75 4.65 -11.27 19.06
N PRO A 76 5.03 -10.41 20.02
CA PRO A 76 5.08 -8.96 19.81
C PRO A 76 6.05 -8.53 18.71
N GLU A 77 7.12 -9.29 18.48
CA GLU A 77 8.06 -9.04 17.40
C GLU A 77 7.43 -9.26 16.01
N LEU A 78 6.56 -10.24 15.86
CA LEU A 78 5.83 -10.50 14.62
C LEU A 78 4.73 -9.45 14.39
N GLU A 79 3.97 -9.13 15.44
CA GLU A 79 2.96 -8.06 15.40
C GLU A 79 3.61 -6.73 14.96
N SER A 80 4.72 -6.34 15.60
CA SER A 80 5.44 -5.12 15.30
C SER A 80 5.98 -5.10 13.87
N LEU A 81 6.53 -6.21 13.37
CA LEU A 81 7.00 -6.33 11.99
C LEU A 81 5.86 -6.06 10.99
N ILE A 82 4.74 -6.76 11.16
CA ILE A 82 3.60 -6.64 10.24
C ILE A 82 3.03 -5.22 10.31
N SER A 83 2.82 -4.68 11.49
CA SER A 83 2.25 -3.35 11.72
C SER A 83 3.15 -2.22 11.21
N ALA A 84 4.47 -2.39 11.25
CA ALA A 84 5.41 -1.46 10.66
C ALA A 84 5.45 -1.52 9.14
N ALA A 85 5.32 -2.73 8.57
CA ALA A 85 5.55 -2.97 7.15
C ALA A 85 4.30 -2.82 6.28
N ILE A 86 3.16 -3.32 6.72
CA ILE A 86 1.94 -3.38 5.90
C ILE A 86 1.10 -2.11 6.10
N ALA A 87 0.67 -1.52 4.99
CA ALA A 87 -0.22 -0.34 5.03
C ALA A 87 -1.60 -0.73 5.57
N PRO A 88 -2.24 0.09 6.45
CA PRO A 88 -3.56 -0.22 7.00
C PRO A 88 -4.63 -0.43 5.93
N GLU A 89 -4.53 0.32 4.82
CA GLU A 89 -5.46 0.28 3.69
C GLU A 89 -4.99 -0.65 2.57
N ALA A 90 -4.02 -1.55 2.86
CA ALA A 90 -3.48 -2.46 1.85
C ALA A 90 -4.58 -3.24 1.14
N PRO A 91 -4.53 -3.37 -0.20
CA PRO A 91 -5.52 -4.13 -0.98
C PRO A 91 -5.37 -5.64 -0.75
N HIS A 92 -6.36 -6.40 -1.18
CA HIS A 92 -6.27 -7.86 -1.18
C HIS A 92 -5.30 -8.40 -2.23
N VAL A 93 -5.23 -7.72 -3.38
CA VAL A 93 -4.45 -8.15 -4.54
C VAL A 93 -3.09 -7.48 -4.52
N ILE A 94 -2.03 -8.29 -4.50
CA ILE A 94 -0.64 -7.83 -4.39
C ILE A 94 -0.25 -6.90 -5.55
N THR A 95 -0.79 -7.13 -6.75
CA THR A 95 -0.46 -6.35 -7.96
C THR A 95 -1.11 -4.97 -8.03
N GLU A 96 -2.01 -4.63 -7.11
CA GLU A 96 -2.64 -3.30 -7.06
C GLU A 96 -1.69 -2.22 -6.52
N GLY A 97 -0.63 -2.62 -5.81
CA GLY A 97 0.29 -1.70 -5.13
C GLY A 97 -0.31 -1.11 -3.84
N GLY A 98 0.45 -0.25 -3.17
CA GLY A 98 -0.01 0.35 -1.91
C GLY A 98 -0.02 -0.62 -0.73
N ILE A 99 0.77 -1.69 -0.79
CA ILE A 99 0.85 -2.73 0.22
C ILE A 99 1.73 -2.32 1.38
N ILE A 100 2.88 -1.74 1.07
CA ILE A 100 3.92 -1.40 2.04
C ILE A 100 3.69 0.01 2.57
N ARG A 101 3.77 0.14 3.89
CA ARG A 101 3.61 1.42 4.60
C ARG A 101 4.71 2.40 4.18
N THR A 102 4.33 3.67 4.02
CA THR A 102 5.29 4.77 3.83
C THR A 102 6.21 4.86 5.06
N GLY A 103 7.50 5.04 4.82
CA GLY A 103 8.53 5.07 5.86
C GLY A 103 9.15 3.70 6.18
N PHE A 104 8.65 2.60 5.60
CA PHE A 104 9.22 1.26 5.81
C PHE A 104 10.49 1.01 4.97
N ASP A 105 10.51 1.49 3.72
CA ASP A 105 11.67 1.36 2.83
C ASP A 105 11.94 2.69 2.11
N GLU A 106 13.13 3.25 2.31
CA GLU A 106 13.51 4.54 1.74
C GLU A 106 13.55 4.55 0.21
N THR A 107 13.93 3.44 -0.41
CA THR A 107 14.02 3.34 -1.87
C THR A 107 12.65 3.32 -2.49
N LEU A 108 11.72 2.58 -1.89
CA LEU A 108 10.32 2.58 -2.30
C LEU A 108 9.71 3.97 -2.16
N ASP A 109 9.99 4.67 -1.06
CA ASP A 109 9.47 6.01 -0.82
C ASP A 109 10.07 7.04 -1.81
N LYS A 110 11.33 6.87 -2.25
CA LYS A 110 11.93 7.68 -3.32
C LYS A 110 11.17 7.51 -4.64
N TYR A 111 10.85 6.28 -5.06
CA TYR A 111 10.08 6.04 -6.28
C TYR A 111 8.66 6.63 -6.18
N ARG A 112 7.99 6.46 -5.06
CA ARG A 112 6.66 7.05 -4.81
C ARG A 112 6.70 8.58 -4.83
N ARG A 113 7.80 9.18 -4.37
CA ARG A 113 8.00 10.63 -4.44
C ARG A 113 8.11 11.11 -5.88
N VAL A 114 8.91 10.45 -6.72
CA VAL A 114 9.03 10.78 -8.15
C VAL A 114 7.66 10.75 -8.83
N LEU A 115 6.83 9.75 -8.55
CA LEU A 115 5.47 9.64 -9.10
C LEU A 115 4.58 10.82 -8.67
N ARG A 116 4.63 11.21 -7.41
CA ARG A 116 3.83 12.32 -6.87
C ARG A 116 4.31 13.67 -7.40
N GLU A 117 5.62 13.91 -7.37
CA GLU A 117 6.22 15.16 -7.85
C GLU A 117 6.10 15.29 -9.37
N GLY A 118 6.21 14.19 -10.12
CA GLY A 118 6.02 14.17 -11.57
C GLY A 118 4.65 14.69 -11.99
N THR A 119 3.60 14.40 -11.24
CA THR A 119 2.26 14.96 -11.50
C THR A 119 2.24 16.50 -11.33
N SER A 120 2.93 17.03 -10.32
CA SER A 120 3.05 18.48 -10.12
C SER A 120 3.88 19.12 -11.22
N TRP A 121 4.99 18.51 -11.62
CA TRP A 121 5.83 19.00 -12.72
C TRP A 121 5.09 19.07 -14.05
N ILE A 122 4.23 18.08 -14.35
CA ILE A 122 3.38 18.12 -15.55
C ILE A 122 2.45 19.34 -15.53
N ALA A 123 1.85 19.66 -14.40
CA ALA A 123 0.99 20.83 -14.26
C ALA A 123 1.79 22.15 -14.41
N GLU A 124 3.01 22.19 -13.88
CA GLU A 124 3.91 23.35 -14.03
C GLU A 124 4.34 23.56 -15.48
N ILE A 125 4.68 22.48 -16.19
CA ILE A 125 5.00 22.54 -17.64
C ILE A 125 3.79 23.03 -18.43
N GLU A 126 2.60 22.53 -18.14
CA GLU A 126 1.38 22.98 -18.80
C GLU A 126 1.18 24.49 -18.63
N ALA A 127 1.32 25.00 -17.41
CA ALA A 127 1.16 26.41 -17.12
C ALA A 127 2.23 27.27 -17.84
N LYS A 128 3.49 26.87 -17.75
CA LYS A 128 4.64 27.51 -18.40
C LYS A 128 4.48 27.57 -19.92
N GLU A 129 4.13 26.45 -20.54
CA GLU A 129 3.99 26.39 -22.00
C GLU A 129 2.73 27.11 -22.50
N ARG A 130 1.66 27.16 -21.70
CA ARG A 130 0.48 27.95 -21.99
C ARG A 130 0.81 29.46 -22.03
N GLU A 131 1.60 29.92 -21.08
CA GLU A 131 2.06 31.32 -21.03
C GLU A 131 3.01 31.64 -22.19
N ASN A 132 4.01 30.77 -22.44
CA ASN A 132 5.01 30.95 -23.49
C ASN A 132 4.42 30.96 -24.90
N SER A 133 3.45 30.09 -25.17
CA SER A 133 2.82 29.97 -26.49
C SER A 133 1.69 30.97 -26.76
N GLY A 134 1.10 31.53 -25.68
CA GLY A 134 -0.13 32.34 -25.77
C GLY A 134 -1.38 31.54 -26.15
N ILE A 135 -1.28 30.21 -26.18
CA ILE A 135 -2.41 29.29 -26.45
C ILE A 135 -3.21 29.08 -25.16
N SER A 136 -4.24 29.89 -24.92
CA SER A 136 -5.02 29.86 -23.69
C SER A 136 -5.70 28.52 -23.41
N THR A 137 -5.96 27.71 -24.44
CA THR A 137 -6.60 26.41 -24.37
C THR A 137 -5.60 25.25 -24.29
N LEU A 138 -4.29 25.54 -24.23
CA LEU A 138 -3.26 24.51 -24.14
C LEU A 138 -3.44 23.66 -22.88
N LYS A 139 -3.51 22.35 -23.06
CA LYS A 139 -3.63 21.36 -22.00
C LYS A 139 -2.73 20.16 -22.26
N ILE A 140 -2.25 19.56 -21.19
CA ILE A 140 -1.59 18.25 -21.25
C ILE A 140 -2.64 17.20 -20.93
N ASP A 141 -2.85 16.30 -21.89
CA ASP A 141 -3.69 15.11 -21.74
C ASP A 141 -2.84 13.85 -21.74
N TYR A 142 -3.44 12.73 -21.33
CA TYR A 142 -2.81 11.42 -21.30
C TYR A 142 -3.69 10.38 -21.99
N ASN A 143 -3.08 9.51 -22.79
CA ASN A 143 -3.70 8.25 -23.19
C ASN A 143 -2.66 7.11 -23.21
N LYS A 144 -3.14 5.86 -23.15
CA LYS A 144 -2.25 4.68 -23.09
C LYS A 144 -1.35 4.49 -24.31
N LYS A 145 -1.76 4.97 -25.49
CA LYS A 145 -1.02 4.80 -26.74
C LYS A 145 0.10 5.83 -26.89
N ASP A 146 -0.22 7.09 -26.59
CA ASP A 146 0.68 8.22 -26.85
C ASP A 146 1.35 8.77 -25.58
N GLY A 147 0.95 8.30 -24.38
CA GLY A 147 1.40 8.86 -23.11
C GLY A 147 0.90 10.28 -22.89
N TYR A 148 1.71 11.13 -22.27
CA TYR A 148 1.40 12.55 -22.10
C TYR A 148 1.65 13.34 -23.41
N TYR A 149 0.76 14.29 -23.70
CA TYR A 149 0.87 15.15 -24.88
C TYR A 149 0.14 16.49 -24.66
N PHE A 150 0.64 17.51 -25.31
CA PHE A 150 -0.09 18.77 -25.46
C PHE A 150 -1.16 18.63 -26.55
N HIS A 151 -2.38 19.00 -26.22
CA HIS A 151 -3.48 19.04 -27.18
C HIS A 151 -3.60 20.47 -27.75
N VAL A 152 -3.48 20.61 -29.08
CA VAL A 152 -3.59 21.88 -29.79
C VAL A 152 -4.64 21.75 -30.89
N THR A 153 -5.64 22.64 -30.88
CA THR A 153 -6.65 22.70 -31.95
C THR A 153 -6.04 23.28 -33.24
N ASN A 154 -6.60 22.89 -34.40
CA ASN A 154 -6.10 23.34 -35.71
C ASN A 154 -6.04 24.86 -35.85
N SER A 155 -6.94 25.60 -35.20
CA SER A 155 -6.95 27.07 -35.20
C SER A 155 -5.75 27.72 -34.48
N GLN A 156 -5.06 26.95 -33.62
CA GLN A 156 -3.93 27.44 -32.80
C GLN A 156 -2.57 26.92 -33.28
N LEU A 157 -2.53 26.15 -34.38
CA LEU A 157 -1.29 25.55 -34.87
C LEU A 157 -0.22 26.56 -35.24
N GLY A 158 -0.61 27.75 -35.68
CA GLY A 158 0.31 28.83 -35.97
C GLY A 158 1.06 29.44 -34.78
N ASN A 159 0.57 29.17 -33.56
CA ASN A 159 1.16 29.64 -32.31
C ASN A 159 2.01 28.56 -31.61
N VAL A 160 2.12 27.34 -32.19
CA VAL A 160 2.88 26.24 -31.62
C VAL A 160 4.37 26.59 -31.61
N PRO A 161 5.05 26.56 -30.45
CA PRO A 161 6.47 26.85 -30.36
C PRO A 161 7.34 25.87 -31.15
N ALA A 162 8.49 26.33 -31.63
CA ALA A 162 9.40 25.51 -32.45
C ALA A 162 9.97 24.27 -31.72
N HIS A 163 9.99 24.27 -30.38
CA HIS A 163 10.47 23.18 -29.55
C HIS A 163 9.42 22.10 -29.29
N PHE A 164 8.21 22.23 -29.85
CA PHE A 164 7.18 21.21 -29.79
C PHE A 164 7.36 20.22 -30.96
N PHE A 165 7.46 18.95 -30.62
CA PHE A 165 7.54 17.85 -31.60
C PHE A 165 6.15 17.27 -31.82
N ARG A 166 5.71 17.19 -33.08
CA ARG A 166 4.41 16.60 -33.43
C ARG A 166 4.43 15.10 -33.18
N LYS A 167 3.46 14.63 -32.39
CA LYS A 167 3.30 13.22 -32.01
C LYS A 167 2.19 12.52 -32.82
N ALA A 168 1.09 13.22 -33.05
CA ALA A 168 -0.03 12.73 -33.86
C ALA A 168 -0.86 13.87 -34.45
N THR A 169 -1.47 13.60 -35.63
CA THR A 169 -2.41 14.50 -36.29
C THR A 169 -3.81 13.85 -36.26
N LEU A 170 -4.78 14.64 -35.79
CA LEU A 170 -6.20 14.27 -35.73
C LEU A 170 -7.01 15.16 -36.67
N LYS A 171 -8.31 14.89 -36.84
CA LYS A 171 -9.17 15.66 -37.75
C LYS A 171 -9.23 17.16 -37.39
N ASN A 172 -9.33 17.49 -36.10
CA ASN A 172 -9.57 18.85 -35.61
C ASN A 172 -8.47 19.39 -34.66
N SER A 173 -7.41 18.63 -34.44
CA SER A 173 -6.34 18.95 -33.50
C SER A 173 -5.07 18.20 -33.82
N GLU A 174 -3.98 18.61 -33.24
CA GLU A 174 -2.71 17.89 -33.25
C GLU A 174 -2.21 17.65 -31.84
N ARG A 175 -1.41 16.62 -31.65
CA ARG A 175 -0.76 16.25 -30.39
C ARG A 175 0.72 16.51 -30.50
N PHE A 176 1.25 17.18 -29.49
CA PHE A 176 2.66 17.54 -29.42
C PHE A 176 3.28 17.03 -28.11
N VAL A 177 4.59 16.94 -28.11
CA VAL A 177 5.41 16.62 -26.95
C VAL A 177 6.63 17.54 -26.93
N THR A 178 7.14 17.87 -25.75
CA THR A 178 8.43 18.54 -25.56
C THR A 178 9.43 17.54 -24.97
N GLU A 179 10.73 17.82 -25.11
CA GLU A 179 11.77 16.99 -24.50
C GLU A 179 11.61 16.94 -22.96
N GLU A 180 11.23 18.05 -22.34
CA GLU A 180 10.99 18.12 -20.91
C GLU A 180 9.84 17.22 -20.47
N LEU A 181 8.69 17.25 -21.19
CA LEU A 181 7.54 16.39 -20.90
C LEU A 181 7.88 14.91 -21.12
N ALA A 182 8.59 14.58 -22.20
CA ALA A 182 9.00 13.20 -22.51
C ALA A 182 9.96 12.64 -21.44
N ARG A 183 10.88 13.46 -20.95
CA ARG A 183 11.82 13.07 -19.87
C ARG A 183 11.07 12.79 -18.57
N ILE A 184 10.17 13.66 -18.13
CA ILE A 184 9.38 13.45 -16.91
C ILE A 184 8.49 12.23 -17.04
N GLU A 185 7.87 11.99 -18.20
CA GLU A 185 7.11 10.77 -18.46
C GLU A 185 7.98 9.53 -18.31
N GLY A 186 9.19 9.54 -18.87
CA GLY A 186 10.16 8.44 -18.75
C GLY A 186 10.52 8.16 -17.30
N ASP A 187 10.87 9.19 -16.53
CA ASP A 187 11.21 9.09 -15.10
C ASP A 187 10.03 8.51 -14.28
N MET A 188 8.81 8.93 -14.58
CA MET A 188 7.60 8.42 -13.92
C MET A 188 7.32 6.97 -14.27
N LEU A 189 7.47 6.57 -15.54
CA LEU A 189 7.27 5.17 -15.97
C LEU A 189 8.28 4.24 -15.30
N GLU A 190 9.55 4.64 -15.30
CA GLU A 190 10.60 3.89 -14.62
C GLU A 190 10.36 3.77 -13.12
N ALA A 191 10.00 4.88 -12.45
CA ALA A 191 9.69 4.89 -11.03
C ALA A 191 8.48 4.01 -10.70
N ARG A 192 7.46 3.99 -11.56
CA ARG A 192 6.27 3.13 -11.39
C ARG A 192 6.63 1.65 -11.45
N GLU A 193 7.40 1.25 -12.45
CA GLU A 193 7.84 -0.14 -12.61
C GLU A 193 8.72 -0.58 -11.43
N LYS A 194 9.73 0.21 -11.11
CA LYS A 194 10.64 -0.06 -9.97
C LYS A 194 9.90 -0.10 -8.63
N SER A 195 8.95 0.81 -8.41
CA SER A 195 8.13 0.83 -7.21
C SER A 195 7.29 -0.44 -7.09
N ALA A 196 6.62 -0.87 -8.16
CA ALA A 196 5.79 -2.07 -8.14
C ALA A 196 6.60 -3.34 -7.87
N ASN A 197 7.75 -3.48 -8.54
CA ASN A 197 8.65 -4.63 -8.35
C ASN A 197 9.22 -4.68 -6.93
N LEU A 198 9.73 -3.55 -6.43
CA LEU A 198 10.30 -3.47 -5.09
C LEU A 198 9.25 -3.72 -4.01
N GLU A 199 8.03 -3.19 -4.18
CA GLU A 199 6.92 -3.42 -3.24
C GLU A 199 6.55 -4.89 -3.16
N TYR A 200 6.51 -5.58 -4.30
CA TYR A 200 6.30 -7.02 -4.35
C TYR A 200 7.43 -7.80 -3.66
N GLU A 201 8.69 -7.45 -3.92
CA GLU A 201 9.86 -8.09 -3.28
C GLU A 201 9.86 -7.91 -1.77
N ILE A 202 9.54 -6.70 -1.28
CA ILE A 202 9.43 -6.42 0.15
C ILE A 202 8.32 -7.28 0.77
N PHE A 203 7.15 -7.33 0.14
CA PHE A 203 6.04 -8.15 0.63
C PHE A 203 6.41 -9.63 0.70
N MET A 204 7.12 -10.16 -0.31
CA MET A 204 7.57 -11.55 -0.31
C MET A 204 8.55 -11.86 0.82
N ARG A 205 9.48 -10.94 1.12
CA ARG A 205 10.41 -11.05 2.26
C ARG A 205 9.67 -11.04 3.60
N ILE A 206 8.68 -10.16 3.76
CA ILE A 206 7.84 -10.12 4.96
C ILE A 206 7.10 -11.43 5.14
N ARG A 207 6.48 -11.97 4.09
CA ARG A 207 5.77 -13.25 4.11
C ARG A 207 6.69 -14.41 4.48
N GLU A 208 7.91 -14.43 3.99
CA GLU A 208 8.92 -15.41 4.35
C GLU A 208 9.30 -15.28 5.83
N GLU A 209 9.50 -14.07 6.33
CA GLU A 209 9.78 -13.83 7.74
C GLU A 209 8.64 -14.31 8.63
N VAL A 210 7.38 -13.97 8.29
CA VAL A 210 6.18 -14.45 8.99
C VAL A 210 6.13 -15.99 9.04
N SER A 211 6.58 -16.66 7.98
CA SER A 211 6.56 -18.13 7.92
C SER A 211 7.42 -18.80 9.00
N LYS A 212 8.42 -18.13 9.53
CA LYS A 212 9.27 -18.66 10.63
C LYS A 212 8.53 -18.78 11.96
N TYR A 213 7.41 -18.09 12.10
CA TYR A 213 6.59 -18.07 13.32
C TYR A 213 5.43 -19.07 13.30
N ILE A 214 5.28 -19.87 12.22
CA ILE A 214 4.14 -20.79 12.06
C ILE A 214 3.96 -21.72 13.25
N GLN A 215 5.04 -22.28 13.78
CA GLN A 215 4.97 -23.20 14.93
C GLN A 215 4.44 -22.51 16.19
N ARG A 216 4.82 -21.26 16.44
CA ARG A 216 4.31 -20.46 17.58
C ARG A 216 2.87 -20.00 17.37
N LEU A 217 2.45 -19.82 16.12
CA LEU A 217 1.07 -19.46 15.78
C LEU A 217 0.10 -20.65 15.91
N GLN A 218 0.61 -21.88 15.90
CA GLN A 218 -0.17 -23.12 16.00
C GLN A 218 -0.14 -23.75 17.40
N ALA A 219 0.70 -23.25 18.30
CA ALA A 219 0.80 -23.70 19.69
C ALA A 219 -0.33 -23.17 20.56
#